data_ba855912bbca003923be048e8ce4fcc7
#
_entry.id   ba855912bbca003923be048e8ce4fcc7
#
_cell.length_a   1.000
_cell.length_b   1.000
_cell.length_c   1.000
_cell.angle_alpha   90.00
_cell.angle_beta   90.00
_cell.angle_gamma   90.00
#
_symmetry.space_group_name_H-M   'P 1'
#
loop_
_entity.id
_entity.type
_entity.pdbx_description
1 polymer ?
#
loop_
_entity_poly.entity_id
_entity_poly.type
_entity_poly.pdbx_seq_one_letter_code
_entity_poly.pdbx_strand_id
1 'polypeptide(L)'
;MKKYSIAILIVFILGLIFSLSAVFVFSQGASRFYGIYEAEITISRGTSIKALASELKEKKLILNEDFFYLLARQSKTLVKAGVYSVSNELSMKEMLSLFSEGRDSQIRLTIPEGYTLSKIAVLLDQKGITSYEEFMAESKNEA
;
A
#
# COMPACT_ATOMS: atom_id res chain seq x y z
N MET A 1 -44.60 13.92 24.04
CA MET A 1 -44.01 13.32 22.82
C MET A 1 -42.84 14.14 22.23
N LYS A 2 -42.94 15.47 22.07
CA LYS A 2 -41.84 16.31 21.49
C LYS A 2 -40.47 16.23 22.22
N LYS A 3 -40.45 16.07 23.56
CA LYS A 3 -39.21 16.03 24.37
C LYS A 3 -38.35 14.79 24.06
N TYR A 4 -38.98 13.62 23.87
CA TYR A 4 -38.26 12.38 23.52
C TYR A 4 -37.72 12.39 22.08
N SER A 5 -38.44 13.02 21.14
CA SER A 5 -37.96 13.17 19.76
C SER A 5 -36.68 14.00 19.71
N ILE A 6 -36.59 15.07 20.52
CA ILE A 6 -35.36 15.90 20.58
C ILE A 6 -34.20 15.11 21.19
N ALA A 7 -34.44 14.34 22.28
CA ALA A 7 -33.41 13.54 22.92
C ALA A 7 -32.85 12.45 21.95
N ILE A 8 -33.75 11.77 21.22
CA ILE A 8 -33.36 10.77 20.21
C ILE A 8 -32.51 11.41 19.09
N LEU A 9 -32.90 12.59 18.62
CA LEU A 9 -32.14 13.33 17.60
C LEU A 9 -30.73 13.69 18.09
N ILE A 10 -30.59 14.15 19.35
CA ILE A 10 -29.29 14.48 19.93
C ILE A 10 -28.41 13.24 20.02
N VAL A 11 -28.92 12.11 20.48
CA VAL A 11 -28.16 10.85 20.56
C VAL A 11 -27.70 10.40 19.17
N PHE A 12 -28.58 10.53 18.16
CA PHE A 12 -28.24 10.20 16.77
C PHE A 12 -27.13 11.09 16.23
N ILE A 13 -27.20 12.40 16.47
CA ILE A 13 -26.15 13.37 16.04
C ILE A 13 -24.83 13.07 16.76
N LEU A 14 -24.84 12.79 18.05
CA LEU A 14 -23.64 12.44 18.80
C LEU A 14 -23.01 11.13 18.27
N GLY A 15 -23.83 10.14 17.97
CA GLY A 15 -23.37 8.89 17.35
C GLY A 15 -22.74 9.11 15.96
N LEU A 16 -23.34 9.99 15.16
CA LEU A 16 -22.80 10.36 13.85
C LEU A 16 -21.45 11.08 13.97
N ILE A 17 -21.34 12.05 14.89
CA ILE A 17 -20.09 12.78 15.15
C ILE A 17 -19.01 11.82 15.64
N PHE A 18 -19.34 10.91 16.55
CA PHE A 18 -18.42 9.89 17.04
C PHE A 18 -17.94 8.97 15.92
N SER A 19 -18.84 8.50 15.06
CA SER A 19 -18.51 7.67 13.92
C SER A 19 -17.58 8.39 12.91
N LEU A 20 -17.87 9.66 12.60
CA LEU A 20 -17.03 10.46 11.69
C LEU A 20 -15.65 10.72 12.30
N SER A 21 -15.55 11.00 13.60
CA SER A 21 -14.26 11.21 14.27
C SER A 21 -13.43 9.92 14.32
N ALA A 22 -14.05 8.76 14.52
CA ALA A 22 -13.36 7.49 14.47
C ALA A 22 -12.77 7.22 13.06
N VAL A 23 -13.56 7.41 12.00
CA VAL A 23 -13.08 7.30 10.62
C VAL A 23 -11.91 8.23 10.34
N PHE A 24 -11.99 9.48 10.82
CA PHE A 24 -10.92 10.46 10.67
C PHE A 24 -9.63 10.01 11.37
N VAL A 25 -9.70 9.55 12.62
CA VAL A 25 -8.53 9.06 13.36
C VAL A 25 -7.89 7.85 12.67
N PHE A 26 -8.68 6.88 12.20
CA PHE A 26 -8.15 5.69 11.52
C PHE A 26 -7.57 5.98 10.13
N SER A 27 -7.95 7.09 9.51
CA SER A 27 -7.40 7.49 8.21
C SER A 27 -6.06 8.23 8.30
N GLN A 28 -5.68 8.68 9.47
CA GLN A 28 -4.40 9.38 9.71
C GLN A 28 -3.21 8.41 9.70
N GLY A 29 -2.01 8.95 9.53
CA GLY A 29 -0.79 8.17 9.64
C GLY A 29 -0.62 7.50 11.02
N ALA A 30 0.03 6.36 11.03
CA ALA A 30 0.25 5.57 12.25
C ALA A 30 1.34 6.15 13.17
N SER A 31 2.08 7.17 12.73
CA SER A 31 3.17 7.84 13.45
C SER A 31 2.78 8.34 14.85
N ARG A 32 1.52 8.75 15.03
CA ARG A 32 0.98 9.18 16.33
C ARG A 32 1.03 8.10 17.42
N PHE A 33 1.00 6.82 17.01
CA PHE A 33 0.93 5.67 17.93
C PHE A 33 2.25 4.93 18.06
N TYR A 34 3.06 4.92 17.00
CA TYR A 34 4.28 4.11 16.93
C TYR A 34 5.57 4.94 16.84
N GLY A 35 5.49 6.29 16.82
CA GLY A 35 6.62 7.16 16.48
C GLY A 35 6.85 7.21 14.97
N ILE A 36 7.71 8.12 14.53
CA ILE A 36 8.01 8.34 13.11
C ILE A 36 9.09 7.36 12.65
N TYR A 37 8.83 6.60 11.59
CA TYR A 37 9.81 5.75 10.94
C TYR A 37 9.37 5.39 9.50
N GLU A 38 10.32 4.92 8.73
CA GLU A 38 10.12 4.43 7.38
C GLU A 38 10.43 2.95 7.28
N ALA A 39 9.74 2.26 6.40
CA ALA A 39 10.00 0.87 6.08
C ALA A 39 9.91 0.64 4.57
N GLU A 40 10.75 -0.27 4.09
CA GLU A 40 10.70 -0.73 2.71
C GLU A 40 9.62 -1.82 2.56
N ILE A 41 8.76 -1.65 1.56
CA ILE A 41 7.68 -2.55 1.19
C ILE A 41 7.93 -3.04 -0.22
N THR A 42 8.06 -4.36 -0.39
CA THR A 42 8.21 -4.98 -1.70
C THR A 42 6.87 -5.56 -2.16
N ILE A 43 6.29 -4.98 -3.18
CA ILE A 43 5.03 -5.43 -3.77
C ILE A 43 5.35 -6.24 -5.02
N SER A 44 5.12 -7.55 -4.97
CA SER A 44 5.28 -8.45 -6.11
C SER A 44 4.06 -8.39 -7.04
N ARG A 45 4.23 -8.79 -8.31
CA ARG A 45 3.09 -8.94 -9.24
C ARG A 45 2.09 -9.96 -8.67
N GLY A 46 0.82 -9.60 -8.65
CA GLY A 46 -0.24 -10.46 -8.12
C GLY A 46 -0.41 -10.43 -6.60
N THR A 47 0.35 -9.61 -5.86
CA THR A 47 0.12 -9.40 -4.43
C THR A 47 -1.31 -8.89 -4.20
N SER A 48 -2.07 -9.60 -3.38
CA SER A 48 -3.42 -9.16 -3.05
C SER A 48 -3.40 -7.95 -2.12
N ILE A 49 -4.39 -7.06 -2.25
CA ILE A 49 -4.52 -5.89 -1.36
C ILE A 49 -4.63 -6.32 0.11
N LYS A 50 -5.21 -7.49 0.38
CA LYS A 50 -5.31 -8.02 1.74
C LYS A 50 -3.94 -8.41 2.30
N ALA A 51 -3.10 -9.06 1.51
CA ALA A 51 -1.74 -9.42 1.90
C ALA A 51 -0.88 -8.15 2.14
N LEU A 52 -0.99 -7.17 1.26
CA LEU A 52 -0.34 -5.87 1.43
C LEU A 52 -0.80 -5.16 2.71
N ALA A 53 -2.09 -5.14 2.99
CA ALA A 53 -2.64 -4.53 4.21
C ALA A 53 -2.10 -5.20 5.48
N SER A 54 -1.99 -6.53 5.48
CA SER A 54 -1.44 -7.30 6.60
C SER A 54 0.05 -6.98 6.81
N GLU A 55 0.85 -6.91 5.75
CA GLU A 55 2.26 -6.53 5.82
C GLU A 55 2.46 -5.09 6.34
N LEU A 56 1.66 -4.14 5.83
CA LEU A 56 1.70 -2.75 6.30
C LEU A 56 1.38 -2.63 7.80
N LYS A 57 0.44 -3.43 8.30
CA LYS A 57 0.10 -3.47 9.72
C LYS A 57 1.21 -4.11 10.55
N GLU A 58 1.76 -5.23 10.11
CA GLU A 58 2.87 -5.92 10.77
C GLU A 58 4.08 -4.98 10.92
N LYS A 59 4.38 -4.24 9.87
CA LYS A 59 5.42 -3.20 9.88
C LYS A 59 4.99 -1.90 10.56
N LYS A 60 3.82 -1.85 11.23
CA LYS A 60 3.28 -0.68 11.96
C LYS A 60 3.16 0.60 11.12
N LEU A 61 3.02 0.46 9.82
CA LEU A 61 2.81 1.58 8.91
C LEU A 61 1.36 2.05 8.92
N ILE A 62 0.42 1.14 9.21
CA ILE A 62 -1.00 1.42 9.38
C ILE A 62 -1.53 0.86 10.70
N LEU A 63 -2.65 1.40 11.18
CA LEU A 63 -3.31 0.96 12.41
C LEU A 63 -4.25 -0.22 12.19
N ASN A 64 -4.95 -0.25 11.06
CA ASN A 64 -6.02 -1.22 10.80
C ASN A 64 -5.98 -1.71 9.35
N GLU A 65 -5.78 -3.02 9.18
CA GLU A 65 -5.68 -3.67 7.87
C GLU A 65 -7.02 -3.73 7.13
N ASP A 66 -8.13 -3.96 7.88
CA ASP A 66 -9.45 -4.06 7.26
C ASP A 66 -9.91 -2.72 6.70
N PHE A 67 -9.59 -1.63 7.43
CA PHE A 67 -9.89 -0.28 6.96
C PHE A 67 -9.08 0.09 5.71
N PHE A 68 -7.78 -0.26 5.67
CA PHE A 68 -6.95 -0.08 4.49
C PHE A 68 -7.49 -0.86 3.30
N TYR A 69 -7.84 -2.14 3.51
CA TYR A 69 -8.43 -3.00 2.49
C TYR A 69 -9.73 -2.42 1.93
N LEU A 70 -10.63 -1.96 2.82
CA LEU A 70 -11.90 -1.36 2.42
C LEU A 70 -11.69 -0.09 1.59
N LEU A 71 -10.78 0.78 2.03
CA LEU A 71 -10.43 2.03 1.35
C LEU A 71 -9.84 1.76 -0.05
N ALA A 72 -8.92 0.81 -0.17
CA ALA A 72 -8.31 0.40 -1.44
C ALA A 72 -9.36 -0.15 -2.42
N ARG A 73 -10.29 -0.95 -1.91
CA ARG A 73 -11.38 -1.52 -2.71
C ARG A 73 -12.37 -0.46 -3.19
N GLN A 74 -12.70 0.49 -2.32
CA GLN A 74 -13.62 1.60 -2.66
C GLN A 74 -13.01 2.53 -3.71
N SER A 75 -11.74 2.85 -3.59
CA SER A 75 -11.01 3.71 -4.54
C SER A 75 -10.67 3.00 -5.86
N LYS A 76 -10.95 1.69 -5.98
CA LYS A 76 -10.57 0.85 -7.13
C LYS A 76 -9.07 1.00 -7.49
N THR A 77 -8.24 1.21 -6.49
CA THR A 77 -6.81 1.47 -6.67
C THR A 77 -6.12 0.22 -7.20
N LEU A 78 -5.44 0.36 -8.34
CA LEU A 78 -4.55 -0.66 -8.87
C LEU A 78 -3.16 -0.44 -8.28
N VAL A 79 -2.75 -1.35 -7.40
CA VAL A 79 -1.42 -1.35 -6.80
C VAL A 79 -0.42 -1.90 -7.79
N LYS A 80 0.63 -1.13 -8.09
CA LYS A 80 1.70 -1.54 -8.99
C LYS A 80 2.77 -2.31 -8.21
N ALA A 81 3.35 -3.33 -8.85
CA ALA A 81 4.50 -4.03 -8.31
C ALA A 81 5.73 -3.10 -8.26
N GLY A 82 6.54 -3.24 -7.22
CA GLY A 82 7.74 -2.41 -7.03
C GLY A 82 8.21 -2.44 -5.59
N VAL A 83 9.30 -1.73 -5.32
CA VAL A 83 9.84 -1.51 -3.97
C VAL A 83 9.56 -0.06 -3.59
N TYR A 84 8.92 0.13 -2.45
CA TYR A 84 8.45 1.43 -1.98
C TYR A 84 9.05 1.73 -0.60
N SER A 85 9.65 2.90 -0.43
CA SER A 85 9.94 3.43 0.91
C SER A 85 8.69 4.14 1.41
N VAL A 86 8.14 3.66 2.51
CA VAL A 86 6.86 4.11 3.06
C VAL A 86 7.06 4.61 4.47
N SER A 87 6.75 5.89 4.70
CA SER A 87 6.70 6.46 6.04
C SER A 87 5.34 6.22 6.68
N ASN A 88 5.33 5.93 7.98
CA ASN A 88 4.11 5.81 8.76
C ASN A 88 3.44 7.16 9.09
N GLU A 89 4.01 8.28 8.64
CA GLU A 89 3.37 9.60 8.67
C GLU A 89 2.31 9.74 7.57
N LEU A 90 2.46 8.97 6.47
CA LEU A 90 1.51 9.00 5.37
C LEU A 90 0.15 8.49 5.83
N SER A 91 -0.90 9.17 5.41
CA SER A 91 -2.26 8.65 5.52
C SER A 91 -2.45 7.44 4.59
N MET A 92 -3.41 6.59 4.90
CA MET A 92 -3.71 5.41 4.05
C MET A 92 -4.05 5.79 2.60
N LYS A 93 -4.64 6.98 2.37
CA LYS A 93 -4.91 7.48 1.01
C LYS A 93 -3.64 7.83 0.27
N GLU A 94 -2.70 8.48 0.93
CA GLU A 94 -1.40 8.83 0.34
C GLU A 94 -0.59 7.59 0.03
N MET A 95 -0.60 6.58 0.91
CA MET A 95 0.01 5.27 0.64
C MET A 95 -0.61 4.59 -0.59
N LEU A 96 -1.94 4.60 -0.72
CA LEU A 96 -2.62 4.05 -1.88
C LEU A 96 -2.28 4.81 -3.17
N SER A 97 -2.17 6.14 -3.11
CA SER A 97 -1.72 6.97 -4.24
C SER A 97 -0.30 6.62 -4.65
N LEU A 98 0.62 6.52 -3.67
CA LEU A 98 2.01 6.12 -3.87
C LEU A 98 2.10 4.77 -4.60
N PHE A 99 1.37 3.76 -4.13
CA PHE A 99 1.36 2.44 -4.74
C PHE A 99 0.71 2.40 -6.13
N SER A 100 -0.25 3.28 -6.41
CA SER A 100 -0.92 3.35 -7.71
C SER A 100 -0.12 4.13 -8.76
N GLU A 101 0.57 5.16 -8.34
CA GLU A 101 1.39 5.99 -9.21
C GLU A 101 2.71 5.29 -9.57
N GLY A 102 3.22 4.44 -8.70
CA GLY A 102 4.50 3.75 -8.88
C GLY A 102 5.69 4.68 -8.77
N ARG A 103 5.55 5.81 -8.06
CA ARG A 103 6.53 6.91 -8.07
C ARG A 103 7.84 6.61 -7.37
N ASP A 104 7.93 5.60 -6.52
CA ASP A 104 9.15 5.32 -5.76
C ASP A 104 9.77 3.94 -6.02
N SER A 105 9.42 3.31 -7.10
CA SER A 105 10.12 2.09 -7.50
C SER A 105 11.48 2.39 -8.14
N GLN A 106 12.35 3.09 -7.43
CA GLN A 106 13.78 2.97 -7.72
C GLN A 106 14.24 1.61 -7.21
N ILE A 107 14.03 0.59 -8.04
CA ILE A 107 14.58 -0.73 -7.76
C ILE A 107 16.09 -0.59 -7.95
N ARG A 108 16.82 -0.52 -6.85
CA ARG A 108 18.27 -0.57 -6.90
C ARG A 108 18.69 -1.99 -7.27
N LEU A 109 19.02 -2.18 -8.53
CA LEU A 109 19.47 -3.46 -9.08
C LEU A 109 21.00 -3.43 -9.20
N THR A 110 21.68 -4.30 -8.46
CA THR A 110 23.10 -4.54 -8.65
C THR A 110 23.26 -5.79 -9.49
N ILE A 111 23.76 -5.64 -10.70
CA ILE A 111 24.09 -6.76 -11.60
C ILE A 111 25.59 -7.00 -11.45
N PRO A 112 26.03 -8.15 -10.88
CA PRO A 112 27.45 -8.47 -10.80
C PRO A 112 28.06 -8.65 -12.19
N GLU A 113 29.33 -8.31 -12.34
CA GLU A 113 30.05 -8.55 -13.59
C GLU A 113 30.05 -10.04 -13.94
N GLY A 114 29.94 -10.35 -15.24
CA GLY A 114 29.88 -11.70 -15.75
C GLY A 114 28.53 -12.41 -15.65
N TYR A 115 27.43 -11.70 -15.31
CA TYR A 115 26.11 -12.30 -15.39
C TYR A 115 25.68 -12.49 -16.85
N THR A 116 25.19 -13.71 -17.14
CA THR A 116 24.54 -14.02 -18.44
C THR A 116 23.13 -13.40 -18.48
N LEU A 117 22.61 -13.20 -19.70
CA LEU A 117 21.21 -12.72 -19.89
C LEU A 117 20.20 -13.54 -19.09
N SER A 118 20.35 -14.88 -19.07
CA SER A 118 19.45 -15.73 -18.30
C SER A 118 19.52 -15.47 -16.78
N LYS A 119 20.70 -15.21 -16.23
CA LYS A 119 20.86 -14.86 -14.81
C LYS A 119 20.29 -13.48 -14.50
N ILE A 120 20.42 -12.54 -15.43
CA ILE A 120 19.80 -11.20 -15.31
C ILE A 120 18.28 -11.35 -15.34
N ALA A 121 17.72 -12.13 -16.28
CA ALA A 121 16.29 -12.40 -16.36
C ALA A 121 15.72 -12.96 -15.05
N VAL A 122 16.38 -13.97 -14.48
CA VAL A 122 15.98 -14.54 -13.17
C VAL A 122 16.02 -13.49 -12.05
N LEU A 123 17.07 -12.65 -12.03
CA LEU A 123 17.20 -11.60 -11.01
C LEU A 123 16.11 -10.54 -11.14
N LEU A 124 15.75 -10.15 -12.36
CA LEU A 124 14.67 -9.20 -12.66
C LEU A 124 13.30 -9.76 -12.27
N ASP A 125 13.07 -11.05 -12.54
CA ASP A 125 11.84 -11.76 -12.19
C ASP A 125 11.68 -11.87 -10.67
N GLN A 126 12.74 -12.25 -9.94
CA GLN A 126 12.75 -12.28 -8.48
C GLN A 126 12.49 -10.92 -7.84
N LYS A 127 12.92 -9.83 -8.49
CA LYS A 127 12.68 -8.46 -8.05
C LYS A 127 11.32 -7.91 -8.52
N GLY A 128 10.53 -8.69 -9.26
CA GLY A 128 9.22 -8.28 -9.76
C GLY A 128 9.25 -7.15 -10.79
N ILE A 129 10.40 -6.94 -11.45
CA ILE A 129 10.57 -5.89 -12.46
C ILE A 129 9.92 -6.31 -13.78
N THR A 130 10.23 -7.53 -14.24
CA THR A 130 9.67 -8.14 -15.44
C THR A 130 9.69 -9.66 -15.27
N SER A 131 8.84 -10.40 -16.01
CA SER A 131 8.92 -11.87 -15.99
C SER A 131 10.12 -12.36 -16.80
N TYR A 132 10.61 -13.56 -16.44
CA TYR A 132 11.72 -14.20 -17.15
C TYR A 132 11.44 -14.31 -18.65
N GLU A 133 10.23 -14.78 -19.00
CA GLU A 133 9.82 -14.98 -20.39
C GLU A 133 9.77 -13.67 -21.18
N GLU A 134 9.19 -12.62 -20.56
CA GLU A 134 9.05 -11.31 -21.17
C GLU A 134 10.42 -10.67 -21.44
N PHE A 135 11.35 -10.72 -20.47
CA PHE A 135 12.70 -10.22 -20.65
C PHE A 135 13.48 -10.99 -21.74
N MET A 136 13.39 -12.32 -21.73
CA MET A 136 14.09 -13.16 -22.71
C MET A 136 13.50 -13.02 -24.12
N ALA A 137 12.21 -12.74 -24.25
CA ALA A 137 11.58 -12.46 -25.54
C ALA A 137 12.07 -11.14 -26.13
N GLU A 138 12.10 -10.07 -25.32
CA GLU A 138 12.55 -8.74 -25.76
C GLU A 138 14.04 -8.73 -26.11
N SER A 139 14.87 -9.40 -25.31
CA SER A 139 16.32 -9.49 -25.56
C SER A 139 16.70 -10.19 -26.87
N LYS A 140 15.78 -10.98 -27.47
CA LYS A 140 15.97 -11.62 -28.78
C LYS A 140 15.55 -10.72 -29.95
N ASN A 141 14.71 -9.72 -29.71
CA ASN A 141 14.21 -8.82 -30.73
C ASN A 141 15.22 -7.71 -31.07
N GLU A 142 16.19 -7.44 -30.18
CA GLU A 142 17.22 -6.41 -30.36
C GLU A 142 18.58 -6.97 -30.86
N ALA A 143 18.71 -8.28 -31.07
CA ALA A 143 19.93 -8.93 -31.58
C ALA A 143 19.78 -9.30 -33.07
#